data_56c849c47e0128e7bd6d375d8a174b21
#
_entry.id   56c849c47e0128e7bd6d375d8a174b21
#
_cell.length_a   1.000
_cell.length_b   1.000
_cell.length_c   1.000
_cell.angle_alpha   90.00
_cell.angle_beta   90.00
_cell.angle_gamma   90.00
#
_symmetry.space_group_name_H-M   'P 1'
#
loop_
_entity.id
_entity.type
_entity.pdbx_description
1 polymer ?
#
loop_
_entity_poly.entity_id
_entity_poly.type
_entity_poly.pdbx_seq_one_letter_code
_entity_poly.pdbx_strand_id
1 'polypeptide(L)'
;MEDPFAAWQALAQPADEAAAPAASDRLRVLVAGVGNQLRADDAFGVVVAHRLMKMDLPEGVKVVETGIGGIALVQELQEGYDALVIIDAVDRGRPPGHVMLILLDVPHVNDMEWGERYDFLADVHLATPERALIMSKALGVLPDNTLMVGCQPVDAETPGIPMSPEVTAACDVAVREVLRHLDELTGAPTASHGGSPPTAARKEP
;
A
#
# COMPACT_ATOMS: atom_id res chain seq x y z
N MET A 1 -19.19 -35.50 -7.18
CA MET A 1 -19.36 -34.07 -7.51
C MET A 1 -17.96 -33.59 -7.79
N GLU A 2 -17.63 -33.32 -9.04
CA GLU A 2 -16.27 -32.87 -9.42
C GLU A 2 -16.05 -31.50 -8.83
N ASP A 3 -14.86 -31.28 -8.29
CA ASP A 3 -14.43 -29.99 -7.73
C ASP A 3 -14.43 -28.94 -8.86
N PRO A 4 -15.33 -27.93 -8.84
CA PRO A 4 -15.41 -26.93 -9.89
C PRO A 4 -14.16 -26.06 -9.99
N PHE A 5 -13.25 -26.17 -9.01
CA PHE A 5 -11.99 -25.41 -8.95
C PHE A 5 -10.75 -26.23 -9.32
N ALA A 6 -10.90 -27.53 -9.70
CA ALA A 6 -9.76 -28.36 -10.11
C ALA A 6 -8.95 -27.71 -11.25
N ALA A 7 -9.63 -27.05 -12.19
CA ALA A 7 -9.00 -26.30 -13.26
C ALA A 7 -8.24 -25.04 -12.74
N TRP A 8 -8.74 -24.42 -11.67
CA TRP A 8 -8.12 -23.26 -11.05
C TRP A 8 -6.90 -23.64 -10.20
N GLN A 9 -6.96 -24.79 -9.52
CA GLN A 9 -5.82 -25.37 -8.81
C GLN A 9 -4.67 -25.72 -9.76
N ALA A 10 -4.99 -26.11 -10.98
CA ALA A 10 -4.00 -26.34 -12.04
C ALA A 10 -3.37 -25.04 -12.58
N LEU A 11 -4.13 -23.93 -12.54
CA LEU A 11 -3.63 -22.59 -12.92
C LEU A 11 -2.89 -21.90 -11.76
N ALA A 12 -3.18 -22.27 -10.51
CA ALA A 12 -2.53 -21.77 -9.30
C ALA A 12 -1.26 -22.57 -8.92
N GLN A 13 -0.88 -23.56 -9.71
CA GLN A 13 0.49 -24.11 -9.60
C GLN A 13 1.44 -22.97 -9.99
N PRO A 14 2.49 -22.71 -9.20
CA PRO A 14 3.49 -21.74 -9.61
C PRO A 14 3.92 -22.11 -11.01
N ALA A 15 3.75 -21.18 -11.95
CA ALA A 15 4.29 -21.34 -13.29
C ALA A 15 5.76 -21.74 -13.11
N ASP A 16 6.14 -22.88 -13.71
CA ASP A 16 7.53 -23.32 -13.74
C ASP A 16 8.40 -22.08 -13.91
N GLU A 17 9.18 -21.80 -12.86
CA GLU A 17 10.31 -20.88 -12.82
C GLU A 17 10.41 -19.96 -14.06
N ALA A 18 9.38 -19.11 -14.28
CA ALA A 18 9.52 -17.98 -15.16
C ALA A 18 10.70 -17.19 -14.61
N ALA A 19 11.79 -17.16 -15.34
CA ALA A 19 13.07 -16.62 -14.96
C ALA A 19 12.85 -15.35 -14.14
N ALA A 20 13.16 -15.41 -12.85
CA ALA A 20 13.18 -14.23 -12.01
C ALA A 20 13.97 -13.17 -12.78
N PRO A 21 13.46 -11.93 -12.91
CA PRO A 21 14.22 -10.89 -13.58
C PRO A 21 15.61 -10.87 -12.97
N ALA A 22 16.63 -10.85 -13.82
CA ALA A 22 18.04 -10.93 -13.41
C ALA A 22 18.22 -10.05 -12.18
N ALA A 23 18.61 -10.66 -11.06
CA ALA A 23 18.76 -10.00 -9.78
C ALA A 23 19.60 -8.73 -9.98
N SER A 24 18.94 -7.57 -10.01
CA SER A 24 19.65 -6.33 -9.80
C SER A 24 20.12 -6.38 -8.35
N ASP A 25 21.39 -6.13 -8.07
CA ASP A 25 21.95 -6.05 -6.71
C ASP A 25 21.24 -4.99 -5.83
N ARG A 26 20.19 -4.39 -6.30
CA ARG A 26 19.47 -3.25 -5.72
C ARG A 26 18.04 -3.61 -5.38
N LEU A 27 17.67 -3.25 -4.17
CA LEU A 27 16.31 -3.40 -3.65
C LEU A 27 15.32 -2.61 -4.52
N ARG A 28 14.26 -3.27 -4.98
CA ARG A 28 13.17 -2.65 -5.73
C ARG A 28 11.99 -2.41 -4.77
N VAL A 29 11.62 -1.15 -4.59
CA VAL A 29 10.52 -0.77 -3.68
C VAL A 29 9.40 -0.10 -4.46
N LEU A 30 8.19 -0.61 -4.30
CA LEU A 30 6.98 0.05 -4.80
C LEU A 30 6.34 0.88 -3.69
N VAL A 31 6.05 2.14 -3.98
CA VAL A 31 5.21 3.01 -3.14
C VAL A 31 3.92 3.28 -3.88
N ALA A 32 2.79 2.82 -3.36
CA ALA A 32 1.49 2.92 -4.00
C ALA A 32 0.54 3.84 -3.23
N GLY A 33 0.16 4.96 -3.82
CA GLY A 33 -0.89 5.83 -3.30
C GLY A 33 -2.27 5.36 -3.75
N VAL A 34 -3.09 5.01 -2.78
CA VAL A 34 -4.45 4.48 -2.97
C VAL A 34 -5.47 5.52 -2.56
N GLY A 35 -6.67 5.48 -3.13
CA GLY A 35 -7.78 6.34 -2.78
C GLY A 35 -8.41 7.06 -3.97
N ASN A 36 -9.40 7.89 -3.70
CA ASN A 36 -10.19 8.62 -4.69
C ASN A 36 -10.08 10.13 -4.49
N GLN A 37 -9.42 10.83 -5.41
CA GLN A 37 -9.27 12.28 -5.36
C GLN A 37 -10.59 13.07 -5.36
N LEU A 38 -11.69 12.43 -5.73
CA LEU A 38 -13.02 13.05 -5.76
C LEU A 38 -13.79 12.88 -4.45
N ARG A 39 -13.21 12.20 -3.46
CA ARG A 39 -13.86 11.90 -2.17
C ARG A 39 -13.02 12.42 -1.03
N ALA A 40 -13.32 13.57 -0.50
CA ALA A 40 -12.80 14.11 0.76
C ALA A 40 -11.40 13.58 1.14
N ASP A 41 -11.29 12.94 2.31
CA ASP A 41 -10.03 12.43 2.86
C ASP A 41 -9.53 11.14 2.20
N ASP A 42 -10.37 10.47 1.39
CA ASP A 42 -9.97 9.32 0.57
C ASP A 42 -8.90 9.70 -0.49
N ALA A 43 -8.74 11.01 -0.75
CA ALA A 43 -7.67 11.54 -1.58
C ALA A 43 -6.27 11.45 -0.96
N PHE A 44 -6.14 11.12 0.34
CA PHE A 44 -4.89 11.18 1.10
C PHE A 44 -3.74 10.43 0.44
N GLY A 45 -3.92 9.15 0.13
CA GLY A 45 -2.85 8.33 -0.43
C GLY A 45 -2.36 8.84 -1.77
N VAL A 46 -3.27 9.29 -2.62
CA VAL A 46 -2.96 9.87 -3.93
C VAL A 46 -2.19 11.19 -3.80
N VAL A 47 -2.61 12.07 -2.89
CA VAL A 47 -1.94 13.36 -2.65
C VAL A 47 -0.53 13.15 -2.12
N VAL A 48 -0.32 12.21 -1.21
CA VAL A 48 1.03 11.87 -0.69
C VAL A 48 1.90 11.28 -1.80
N ALA A 49 1.38 10.36 -2.60
CA ALA A 49 2.11 9.80 -3.74
C ALA A 49 2.54 10.89 -4.74
N HIS A 50 1.65 11.81 -5.09
CA HIS A 50 1.98 12.94 -5.98
C HIS A 50 3.05 13.88 -5.41
N ARG A 51 3.16 14.02 -4.09
CA ARG A 51 4.25 14.77 -3.46
C ARG A 51 5.57 14.01 -3.58
N LEU A 52 5.57 12.70 -3.30
CA LEU A 52 6.74 11.84 -3.42
C LEU A 52 7.28 11.75 -4.86
N MET A 53 6.40 11.69 -5.86
CA MET A 53 6.81 11.71 -7.29
C MET A 53 7.58 12.95 -7.72
N LYS A 54 7.51 14.05 -6.95
CA LYS A 54 8.22 15.31 -7.24
C LYS A 54 9.55 15.41 -6.49
N MET A 55 9.91 14.41 -5.73
CA MET A 55 11.12 14.38 -4.90
C MET A 55 12.18 13.48 -5.54
N ASP A 56 13.44 13.74 -5.20
CA ASP A 56 14.53 12.84 -5.53
C ASP A 56 14.48 11.65 -4.57
N LEU A 57 14.12 10.49 -5.08
CA LEU A 57 14.01 9.24 -4.31
C LEU A 57 15.22 8.34 -4.55
N PRO A 58 15.53 7.42 -3.63
CA PRO A 58 16.56 6.43 -3.85
C PRO A 58 16.35 5.63 -5.12
N GLU A 59 17.46 5.23 -5.76
CA GLU A 59 17.40 4.37 -6.94
C GLU A 59 16.75 3.03 -6.58
N GLY A 60 15.86 2.53 -7.45
CA GLY A 60 15.06 1.33 -7.21
C GLY A 60 13.69 1.59 -6.59
N VAL A 61 13.40 2.82 -6.15
CA VAL A 61 12.08 3.22 -5.65
C VAL A 61 11.21 3.72 -6.80
N LYS A 62 10.04 3.11 -6.94
CA LYS A 62 8.99 3.56 -7.88
C LYS A 62 7.76 4.00 -7.09
N VAL A 63 7.23 5.17 -7.40
CA VAL A 63 5.97 5.67 -6.83
C VAL A 63 4.89 5.64 -7.89
N VAL A 64 3.74 5.11 -7.55
CA VAL A 64 2.57 5.04 -8.44
C VAL A 64 1.31 5.53 -7.72
N GLU A 65 0.39 6.07 -8.50
CA GLU A 65 -0.98 6.27 -8.11
C GLU A 65 -1.81 5.10 -8.64
N THR A 66 -2.48 4.37 -7.77
CA THR A 66 -3.35 3.25 -8.18
C THR A 66 -4.83 3.63 -8.15
N GLY A 67 -5.14 4.82 -7.64
CA GLY A 67 -6.53 5.27 -7.49
C GLY A 67 -7.34 4.30 -6.63
N ILE A 68 -8.61 4.11 -6.97
CA ILE A 68 -9.50 3.12 -6.34
C ILE A 68 -9.32 1.72 -6.93
N GLY A 69 -8.51 1.58 -7.98
CA GLY A 69 -8.39 0.37 -8.79
C GLY A 69 -7.34 -0.59 -8.25
N GLY A 70 -7.72 -1.49 -7.34
CA GLY A 70 -6.82 -2.54 -6.85
C GLY A 70 -6.15 -3.36 -7.96
N ILE A 71 -6.78 -3.50 -9.13
CA ILE A 71 -6.20 -4.20 -10.29
C ILE A 71 -4.92 -3.53 -10.78
N ALA A 72 -4.85 -2.19 -10.78
CA ALA A 72 -3.64 -1.47 -11.17
C ALA A 72 -2.46 -1.81 -10.24
N LEU A 73 -2.72 -1.96 -8.93
CA LEU A 73 -1.71 -2.41 -7.97
C LEU A 73 -1.24 -3.83 -8.27
N VAL A 74 -2.17 -4.76 -8.55
CA VAL A 74 -1.82 -6.16 -8.90
C VAL A 74 -0.95 -6.20 -10.16
N GLN A 75 -1.32 -5.44 -11.19
CA GLN A 75 -0.55 -5.38 -12.44
C GLN A 75 0.85 -4.82 -12.23
N GLU A 76 0.96 -3.75 -11.43
CA GLU A 76 2.26 -3.16 -11.12
C GLU A 76 3.15 -4.13 -10.34
N LEU A 77 2.61 -4.88 -9.38
CA LEU A 77 3.37 -5.85 -8.59
C LEU A 77 3.94 -7.01 -9.42
N GLN A 78 3.37 -7.30 -10.59
CA GLN A 78 3.91 -8.32 -11.51
C GLN A 78 5.29 -7.94 -12.09
N GLU A 79 5.66 -6.66 -12.03
CA GLU A 79 7.00 -6.20 -12.41
C GLU A 79 8.10 -6.68 -11.46
N GLY A 80 7.72 -7.23 -10.28
CA GLY A 80 8.61 -7.77 -9.25
C GLY A 80 9.21 -6.68 -8.38
N TYR A 81 8.89 -6.70 -7.08
CA TYR A 81 9.38 -5.79 -6.05
C TYR A 81 9.77 -6.58 -4.80
N ASP A 82 10.74 -6.07 -4.04
CA ASP A 82 11.22 -6.66 -2.80
C ASP A 82 10.46 -6.11 -1.58
N ALA A 83 9.87 -4.91 -1.73
CA ALA A 83 9.06 -4.27 -0.69
C ALA A 83 7.92 -3.45 -1.30
N LEU A 84 6.82 -3.34 -0.56
CA LEU A 84 5.65 -2.54 -0.90
C LEU A 84 5.30 -1.59 0.24
N VAL A 85 5.14 -0.31 -0.07
CA VAL A 85 4.57 0.70 0.83
C VAL A 85 3.25 1.18 0.25
N ILE A 86 2.16 0.93 0.96
CA ILE A 86 0.82 1.42 0.59
C ILE A 86 0.53 2.68 1.38
N ILE A 87 -0.05 3.69 0.74
CA ILE A 87 -0.48 4.93 1.38
C ILE A 87 -1.98 5.06 1.17
N ASP A 88 -2.76 5.11 2.25
CA ASP A 88 -4.23 5.10 2.17
C ASP A 88 -4.88 5.80 3.37
N ALA A 89 -6.10 6.30 3.18
CA ALA A 89 -6.96 6.71 4.28
C ALA A 89 -7.61 5.48 4.90
N VAL A 90 -7.44 5.29 6.22
CA VAL A 90 -7.93 4.09 6.90
C VAL A 90 -8.53 4.43 8.25
N ASP A 91 -9.80 4.02 8.46
CA ASP A 91 -10.47 4.19 9.74
C ASP A 91 -10.03 3.10 10.73
N ARG A 92 -9.40 3.53 11.81
CA ARG A 92 -8.96 2.70 12.94
C ARG A 92 -9.42 3.28 14.28
N GLY A 93 -10.40 4.17 14.26
CA GLY A 93 -10.93 4.83 15.48
C GLY A 93 -9.91 5.70 16.18
N ARG A 94 -8.95 6.27 15.46
CA ARG A 94 -7.93 7.19 15.97
C ARG A 94 -8.39 8.64 15.81
N PRO A 95 -7.75 9.59 16.48
CA PRO A 95 -8.01 11.00 16.18
C PRO A 95 -7.77 11.32 14.70
N PRO A 96 -8.61 12.15 14.06
CA PRO A 96 -8.44 12.55 12.67
C PRO A 96 -7.04 13.09 12.37
N GLY A 97 -6.48 12.75 11.21
CA GLY A 97 -5.12 13.13 10.82
C GLY A 97 -4.01 12.34 11.50
N HIS A 98 -4.34 11.33 12.34
CA HIS A 98 -3.33 10.46 12.93
C HIS A 98 -2.74 9.53 11.86
N VAL A 99 -1.42 9.64 11.65
CA VAL A 99 -0.68 8.77 10.74
C VAL A 99 -0.20 7.52 11.47
N MET A 100 -0.39 6.37 10.87
CA MET A 100 -0.07 5.05 11.40
C MET A 100 0.82 4.27 10.45
N LEU A 101 1.82 3.60 10.99
CA LEU A 101 2.61 2.59 10.26
C LEU A 101 2.08 1.22 10.64
N ILE A 102 1.57 0.49 9.67
CA ILE A 102 0.91 -0.80 9.88
C ILE A 102 1.63 -1.84 9.02
N LEU A 103 2.32 -2.77 9.67
CA LEU A 103 2.82 -3.95 8.97
C LEU A 103 1.63 -4.84 8.62
N LEU A 104 1.48 -5.16 7.35
CA LEU A 104 0.33 -5.91 6.87
C LEU A 104 0.60 -7.42 6.92
N ASP A 105 -0.28 -8.12 7.62
CA ASP A 105 -0.38 -9.57 7.54
C ASP A 105 -1.55 -9.92 6.60
N VAL A 106 -1.22 -10.19 5.35
CA VAL A 106 -2.22 -10.46 4.31
C VAL A 106 -2.56 -11.96 4.33
N PRO A 107 -3.83 -12.35 4.52
CA PRO A 107 -4.22 -13.76 4.50
C PRO A 107 -4.00 -14.38 3.12
N HIS A 108 -3.76 -15.69 3.09
CA HIS A 108 -3.71 -16.42 1.83
C HIS A 108 -5.14 -16.84 1.44
N VAL A 109 -5.47 -16.74 0.15
CA VAL A 109 -6.80 -17.13 -0.35
C VAL A 109 -7.20 -18.57 0.03
N ASN A 110 -6.21 -19.46 0.20
CA ASN A 110 -6.45 -20.84 0.61
C ASN A 110 -6.82 -21.01 2.09
N ASP A 111 -6.51 -19.99 2.93
CA ASP A 111 -6.83 -20.00 4.36
C ASP A 111 -8.26 -19.48 4.63
N MET A 112 -8.92 -18.96 3.59
CA MET A 112 -10.31 -18.47 3.69
C MET A 112 -11.31 -19.63 3.70
N GLU A 113 -12.39 -19.44 4.46
CA GLU A 113 -13.55 -20.34 4.40
C GLU A 113 -14.14 -20.38 3.00
N TRP A 114 -14.79 -21.49 2.64
CA TRP A 114 -15.26 -21.71 1.27
C TRP A 114 -16.23 -20.61 0.78
N GLY A 115 -17.13 -20.13 1.64
CA GLY A 115 -18.05 -19.03 1.32
C GLY A 115 -17.35 -17.71 1.06
N GLU A 116 -16.41 -17.34 1.91
CA GLU A 116 -15.60 -16.12 1.76
C GLU A 116 -14.77 -16.14 0.48
N ARG A 117 -14.17 -17.30 0.17
CA ARG A 117 -13.41 -17.52 -1.07
C ARG A 117 -14.29 -17.37 -2.30
N TYR A 118 -15.53 -17.91 -2.26
CA TYR A 118 -16.49 -17.79 -3.35
C TYR A 118 -16.87 -16.31 -3.57
N ASP A 119 -17.22 -15.58 -2.51
CA ASP A 119 -17.55 -14.15 -2.57
C ASP A 119 -16.37 -13.31 -3.06
N PHE A 120 -15.15 -13.68 -2.65
CA PHE A 120 -13.91 -13.03 -3.11
C PHE A 120 -13.71 -13.20 -4.61
N LEU A 121 -13.96 -14.39 -5.17
CA LEU A 121 -13.78 -14.71 -6.58
C LEU A 121 -14.95 -14.27 -7.47
N ALA A 122 -16.19 -14.25 -6.91
CA ALA A 122 -17.38 -13.91 -7.67
C ALA A 122 -17.47 -12.42 -8.03
N ASP A 123 -16.85 -11.55 -7.26
CA ASP A 123 -16.91 -10.10 -7.46
C ASP A 123 -15.55 -9.47 -7.73
N VAL A 124 -14.99 -9.77 -8.89
CA VAL A 124 -13.73 -9.17 -9.38
C VAL A 124 -13.84 -7.67 -9.67
N HIS A 125 -15.05 -7.12 -9.68
CA HIS A 125 -15.27 -5.70 -9.89
C HIS A 125 -15.10 -4.87 -8.60
N LEU A 126 -15.21 -5.48 -7.44
CA LEU A 126 -14.90 -4.87 -6.15
C LEU A 126 -13.40 -5.01 -5.83
N ALA A 127 -12.60 -4.36 -6.63
CA ALA A 127 -11.15 -4.34 -6.44
C ALA A 127 -10.75 -3.34 -5.32
N THR A 128 -11.12 -3.65 -4.07
CA THR A 128 -10.62 -2.90 -2.91
C THR A 128 -9.11 -3.16 -2.74
N PRO A 129 -8.36 -2.25 -2.08
CA PRO A 129 -6.95 -2.46 -1.80
C PRO A 129 -6.66 -3.78 -1.09
N GLU A 130 -7.49 -4.15 -0.12
CA GLU A 130 -7.38 -5.42 0.60
C GLU A 130 -7.48 -6.64 -0.34
N ARG A 131 -8.47 -6.64 -1.23
CA ARG A 131 -8.63 -7.70 -2.23
C ARG A 131 -7.46 -7.77 -3.20
N ALA A 132 -6.93 -6.62 -3.60
CA ALA A 132 -5.74 -6.55 -4.44
C ALA A 132 -4.53 -7.21 -3.78
N LEU A 133 -4.33 -6.98 -2.49
CA LEU A 133 -3.24 -7.60 -1.73
C LEU A 133 -3.40 -9.12 -1.62
N ILE A 134 -4.61 -9.60 -1.31
CA ILE A 134 -4.90 -11.05 -1.25
C ILE A 134 -4.68 -11.69 -2.63
N MET A 135 -5.12 -11.03 -3.70
CA MET A 135 -4.89 -11.50 -5.07
C MET A 135 -3.40 -11.52 -5.42
N SER A 136 -2.65 -10.47 -5.07
CA SER A 136 -1.21 -10.40 -5.29
C SER A 136 -0.46 -11.50 -4.54
N LYS A 137 -0.88 -11.81 -3.31
CA LYS A 137 -0.35 -12.93 -2.53
C LYS A 137 -0.66 -14.27 -3.19
N ALA A 138 -1.89 -14.47 -3.66
CA ALA A 138 -2.29 -15.69 -4.37
C ALA A 138 -1.52 -15.91 -5.68
N LEU A 139 -1.14 -14.82 -6.35
CA LEU A 139 -0.32 -14.84 -7.57
C LEU A 139 1.18 -14.95 -7.29
N GLY A 140 1.61 -14.92 -6.03
CA GLY A 140 3.03 -14.99 -5.64
C GLY A 140 3.83 -13.73 -5.98
N VAL A 141 3.15 -12.58 -6.16
CA VAL A 141 3.79 -11.29 -6.53
C VAL A 141 3.77 -10.26 -5.40
N LEU A 142 3.14 -10.58 -4.27
CA LEU A 142 3.14 -9.69 -3.10
C LEU A 142 4.47 -9.82 -2.34
N PRO A 143 5.22 -8.72 -2.13
CA PRO A 143 6.42 -8.75 -1.31
C PRO A 143 6.11 -9.14 0.15
N ASP A 144 7.01 -9.90 0.78
CA ASP A 144 6.90 -10.22 2.22
C ASP A 144 6.98 -8.96 3.09
N ASN A 145 7.77 -7.97 2.66
CA ASN A 145 7.86 -6.68 3.33
C ASN A 145 6.80 -5.73 2.78
N THR A 146 5.60 -5.80 3.34
CA THR A 146 4.46 -4.94 2.96
C THR A 146 4.04 -4.08 4.13
N LEU A 147 4.22 -2.75 4.00
CA LEU A 147 3.86 -1.74 4.99
C LEU A 147 2.72 -0.85 4.48
N MET A 148 1.80 -0.47 5.37
CA MET A 148 0.83 0.58 5.10
C MET A 148 1.14 1.83 5.93
N VAL A 149 1.19 2.97 5.27
CA VAL A 149 1.17 4.30 5.87
C VAL A 149 -0.27 4.79 5.81
N GLY A 150 -1.02 4.53 6.88
CA GLY A 150 -2.43 4.85 7.00
C GLY A 150 -2.65 6.22 7.64
N CYS A 151 -3.71 6.93 7.25
CA CYS A 151 -4.16 8.14 7.92
C CYS A 151 -5.61 7.99 8.37
N GLN A 152 -5.90 8.34 9.63
CA GLN A 152 -7.28 8.38 10.12
C GLN A 152 -8.05 9.52 9.46
N PRO A 153 -9.10 9.24 8.67
CA PRO A 153 -9.91 10.27 8.02
C PRO A 153 -10.90 10.91 9.01
N VAL A 154 -11.38 12.11 8.67
CA VAL A 154 -12.61 12.72 9.19
C VAL A 154 -13.80 12.16 8.41
N ASP A 155 -13.70 12.22 7.08
CA ASP A 155 -14.70 11.77 6.12
C ASP A 155 -14.00 11.26 4.85
N ALA A 156 -14.13 9.99 4.54
CA ALA A 156 -13.58 9.36 3.33
C ALA A 156 -14.68 9.02 2.29
N GLU A 157 -15.95 9.34 2.58
CA GLU A 157 -17.08 8.88 1.78
C GLU A 157 -17.73 9.99 0.94
N THR A 158 -17.75 11.22 1.44
CA THR A 158 -18.49 12.32 0.80
C THR A 158 -17.78 12.78 -0.48
N PRO A 159 -18.44 12.68 -1.65
CA PRO A 159 -17.84 13.16 -2.89
C PRO A 159 -17.93 14.69 -3.02
N GLY A 160 -16.95 15.25 -3.75
CA GLY A 160 -16.99 16.66 -4.18
C GLY A 160 -16.64 17.68 -3.09
N ILE A 161 -16.22 17.24 -1.90
CA ILE A 161 -15.68 18.14 -0.87
C ILE A 161 -14.14 17.98 -0.78
N PRO A 162 -13.42 19.03 -0.40
CA PRO A 162 -11.97 18.95 -0.23
C PRO A 162 -11.59 18.08 0.96
N MET A 163 -10.35 17.59 0.95
CA MET A 163 -9.74 16.92 2.09
C MET A 163 -9.75 17.81 3.33
N SER A 164 -10.02 17.23 4.50
CA SER A 164 -10.08 17.93 5.78
C SER A 164 -8.73 18.59 6.14
N PRO A 165 -8.74 19.66 6.96
CA PRO A 165 -7.49 20.31 7.40
C PRO A 165 -6.57 19.36 8.16
N GLU A 166 -7.11 18.46 8.98
CA GLU A 166 -6.38 17.49 9.78
C GLU A 166 -5.63 16.49 8.89
N VAL A 167 -6.29 15.95 7.87
CA VAL A 167 -5.70 15.00 6.91
C VAL A 167 -4.76 15.73 5.96
N THR A 168 -5.08 16.97 5.56
CA THR A 168 -4.18 17.81 4.76
C THR A 168 -2.84 18.03 5.47
N ALA A 169 -2.85 18.30 6.77
CA ALA A 169 -1.63 18.46 7.58
C ALA A 169 -0.89 17.12 7.75
N ALA A 170 -1.63 16.02 7.83
CA ALA A 170 -1.07 14.67 7.94
C ALA A 170 -0.27 14.24 6.71
N CYS A 171 -0.54 14.78 5.53
CA CYS A 171 0.23 14.46 4.33
C CYS A 171 1.74 14.75 4.48
N ASP A 172 2.13 15.82 5.17
CA ASP A 172 3.54 16.13 5.40
C ASP A 172 4.19 15.14 6.38
N VAL A 173 3.40 14.64 7.34
CA VAL A 173 3.85 13.59 8.26
C VAL A 173 4.05 12.29 7.50
N ALA A 174 3.08 11.90 6.67
CA ALA A 174 3.15 10.67 5.88
C ALA A 174 4.34 10.67 4.90
N VAL A 175 4.59 11.78 4.21
CA VAL A 175 5.77 11.92 3.34
C VAL A 175 7.06 11.63 4.13
N ARG A 176 7.23 12.24 5.33
CA ARG A 176 8.42 12.01 6.16
C ARG A 176 8.54 10.56 6.61
N GLU A 177 7.43 9.92 7.00
CA GLU A 177 7.44 8.51 7.43
C GLU A 177 7.78 7.57 6.28
N VAL A 178 7.25 7.81 5.07
CA VAL A 178 7.62 7.05 3.88
C VAL A 178 9.10 7.21 3.57
N LEU A 179 9.63 8.44 3.54
CA LEU A 179 11.05 8.70 3.28
C LEU A 179 11.95 8.02 4.30
N ARG A 180 11.61 8.13 5.60
CA ARG A 180 12.35 7.45 6.66
C ARG A 180 12.37 5.93 6.46
N HIS A 181 11.24 5.33 6.09
CA HIS A 181 11.17 3.90 5.83
C HIS A 181 11.97 3.48 4.59
N LEU A 182 11.94 4.29 3.54
CA LEU A 182 12.77 4.07 2.35
C LEU A 182 14.26 4.13 2.67
N ASP A 183 14.71 5.06 3.52
CA ASP A 183 16.10 5.15 3.99
C ASP A 183 16.50 3.89 4.77
N GLU A 184 15.62 3.38 5.64
CA GLU A 184 15.85 2.15 6.39
C GLU A 184 15.97 0.93 5.46
N LEU A 185 15.14 0.85 4.41
CA LEU A 185 15.15 -0.25 3.45
C LEU A 185 16.36 -0.22 2.52
N THR A 186 16.70 0.96 1.99
CA THR A 186 17.71 1.10 0.93
C THR A 186 19.10 1.36 1.49
N GLY A 187 19.22 1.74 2.76
CA GLY A 187 20.47 2.16 3.38
C GLY A 187 21.05 3.47 2.81
N ALA A 188 20.29 4.18 1.98
CA ALA A 188 20.66 5.43 1.35
C ALA A 188 19.84 6.57 1.96
N PRO A 189 20.45 7.57 2.64
CA PRO A 189 19.69 8.69 3.18
C PRO A 189 19.05 9.49 2.04
N THR A 190 17.73 9.66 2.09
CA THR A 190 17.04 10.64 1.27
C THR A 190 17.55 12.03 1.66
N ALA A 191 17.85 12.89 0.69
CA ALA A 191 18.41 14.21 0.93
C ALA A 191 17.61 14.95 2.01
N SER A 192 18.31 15.34 3.10
CA SER A 192 17.75 15.88 4.33
C SER A 192 16.81 17.06 4.08
N HIS A 193 15.50 16.84 4.26
CA HIS A 193 14.57 17.94 4.45
C HIS A 193 14.65 18.35 5.93
N GLY A 194 15.25 19.51 6.17
CA GLY A 194 15.45 20.07 7.50
C GLY A 194 14.12 20.24 8.25
N GLY A 195 13.91 19.42 9.24
CA GLY A 195 12.85 19.54 10.24
C GLY A 195 13.34 18.86 11.51
N SER A 196 13.58 19.63 12.54
CA SER A 196 13.98 19.14 13.87
C SER A 196 12.95 18.10 14.39
N PRO A 197 13.42 17.03 15.06
CA PRO A 197 12.52 16.04 15.64
C PRO A 197 11.63 16.68 16.71
N PRO A 198 10.39 16.24 16.89
CA PRO A 198 9.55 16.67 18.00
C PRO A 198 10.21 16.25 19.31
N THR A 199 10.39 17.25 20.17
CA THR A 199 10.96 17.10 21.51
C THR A 199 10.14 16.07 22.30
N ALA A 200 10.79 14.97 22.68
CA ALA A 200 10.19 13.98 23.58
C ALA A 200 9.73 14.66 24.87
N ALA A 201 8.44 14.54 25.19
CA ALA A 201 7.88 15.01 26.44
C ALA A 201 8.58 14.31 27.61
N ARG A 202 9.33 15.08 28.42
CA ARG A 202 9.87 14.66 29.70
C ARG A 202 8.70 14.25 30.61
N LYS A 203 8.73 13.02 31.09
CA LYS A 203 8.01 12.66 32.33
C LYS A 203 8.65 13.42 33.45
N GLU A 204 7.88 14.28 34.11
CA GLU A 204 8.20 14.76 35.46
C GLU A 204 7.59 13.82 36.49
N PRO A 205 8.17 13.77 37.72
CA PRO A 205 8.03 12.71 38.73
C PRO A 205 6.66 12.68 39.41
#